data_8442cb3965d3b24953ccef2bd086fe85
#
_entry.id   8442cb3965d3b24953ccef2bd086fe85
#
_cell.length_a   1.000
_cell.length_b   1.000
_cell.length_c   1.000
_cell.angle_alpha   90.00
_cell.angle_beta   90.00
_cell.angle_gamma   90.00
#
_symmetry.space_group_name_H-M   'P 1'
#
loop_
_entity.id
_entity.type
_entity.pdbx_description
1 polymer ?
#
loop_
_entity_poly.entity_id
_entity_poly.type
_entity_poly.pdbx_seq_one_letter_code
_entity_poly.pdbx_strand_id
1 'polypeptide(L)'
;KKYSINKLLLNSSLKNAQIDYSKILFPITIRNYRKGETFVPLGMNKNKKISDFLSDNKISKIDRMKQCVIQDSNKNIVWVVGHQIHNSYRVTRQTRTVMDLQII
;
A
#
# COMPACT_ATOMS: atom_id res chain seq x y z
N LYS A 1 9.00 -13.05 -13.29
CA LYS A 1 9.98 -12.62 -12.32
C LYS A 1 9.33 -11.98 -11.10
N LYS A 2 9.97 -12.13 -9.98
CA LYS A 2 9.43 -11.68 -8.71
C LYS A 2 10.46 -10.84 -7.97
N TYR A 3 10.06 -9.67 -7.51
CA TYR A 3 10.88 -8.83 -6.66
C TYR A 3 10.31 -8.82 -5.26
N SER A 4 11.20 -8.69 -4.30
CA SER A 4 10.80 -8.66 -2.89
C SER A 4 11.48 -7.48 -2.20
N ILE A 5 10.69 -6.70 -1.49
CA ILE A 5 11.20 -5.64 -0.65
C ILE A 5 11.04 -6.09 0.79
N ASN A 6 12.09 -6.72 1.31
CA ASN A 6 12.06 -7.30 2.65
C ASN A 6 12.41 -6.36 3.75
N LYS A 7 12.80 -5.13 3.41
CA LYS A 7 13.45 -4.25 4.39
C LYS A 7 12.53 -3.17 4.91
N LEU A 8 11.26 -3.41 4.88
CA LEU A 8 10.30 -2.43 5.36
C LEU A 8 10.24 -2.33 6.87
N LEU A 9 11.00 -3.06 7.59
CA LEU A 9 11.25 -2.91 9.03
C LEU A 9 10.02 -2.60 9.88
N LEU A 10 8.86 -3.08 9.48
CA LEU A 10 7.64 -2.89 10.24
C LEU A 10 7.36 -4.16 11.00
N ASN A 11 7.51 -4.10 12.30
CA ASN A 11 7.39 -5.25 13.17
C ASN A 11 5.95 -5.60 13.50
N SER A 12 5.06 -5.47 12.58
CA SER A 12 3.68 -5.80 12.84
C SER A 12 3.35 -7.17 12.29
N SER A 13 2.15 -7.39 11.84
CA SER A 13 1.73 -8.69 11.34
C SER A 13 2.54 -9.10 10.09
N LEU A 14 2.50 -10.39 9.79
CA LEU A 14 3.15 -10.96 8.60
C LEU A 14 2.30 -10.75 7.35
N LYS A 15 1.85 -9.53 7.15
CA LYS A 15 1.06 -9.24 5.97
C LYS A 15 1.97 -8.89 4.81
N ASN A 16 1.58 -9.38 3.66
CA ASN A 16 2.29 -9.14 2.42
C ASN A 16 1.38 -8.47 1.43
N ALA A 17 1.98 -7.79 0.48
CA ALA A 17 1.25 -7.27 -0.66
C ALA A 17 1.98 -7.67 -1.93
N GLN A 18 1.21 -7.91 -2.98
CA GLN A 18 1.74 -8.21 -4.29
C GLN A 18 1.17 -7.21 -5.27
N ILE A 19 2.05 -6.59 -6.03
CA ILE A 19 1.66 -5.57 -6.99
C ILE A 19 2.29 -5.86 -8.35
N ASP A 20 1.71 -5.26 -9.38
CA ASP A 20 2.25 -5.34 -10.73
C ASP A 20 3.47 -4.42 -10.81
N TYR A 21 4.64 -5.00 -10.98
CA TYR A 21 5.88 -4.25 -11.02
C TYR A 21 5.88 -3.18 -12.12
N SER A 22 5.21 -3.45 -13.23
CA SER A 22 5.18 -2.50 -14.35
C SER A 22 4.39 -1.22 -14.06
N LYS A 23 3.58 -1.23 -13.01
CA LYS A 23 2.73 -0.09 -12.66
C LYS A 23 3.40 0.89 -11.70
N ILE A 24 4.37 0.43 -10.94
CA ILE A 24 5.01 1.27 -9.93
C ILE A 24 6.16 2.05 -10.53
N LEU A 25 6.29 3.31 -10.15
CA LEU A 25 7.39 4.16 -10.59
C LEU A 25 8.31 4.46 -9.42
N PHE A 26 9.56 4.08 -9.58
CA PHE A 26 10.59 4.35 -8.59
C PHE A 26 11.14 5.77 -8.74
N PRO A 27 11.65 6.36 -7.68
CA PRO A 27 11.80 5.78 -6.34
C PRO A 27 10.49 5.75 -5.56
N ILE A 28 10.43 4.86 -4.59
CA ILE A 28 9.29 4.77 -3.67
C ILE A 28 9.69 5.36 -2.32
N THR A 29 8.69 5.84 -1.60
CA THR A 29 8.87 6.43 -0.28
C THR A 29 7.96 5.72 0.71
N ILE A 30 8.50 5.39 1.88
CA ILE A 30 7.73 4.84 2.99
C ILE A 30 7.62 5.93 4.04
N ARG A 31 6.41 6.26 4.44
CA ARG A 31 6.17 7.32 5.41
C ARG A 31 4.81 7.14 6.08
N ASN A 32 4.58 7.90 7.13
CA ASN A 32 3.24 7.96 7.71
C ASN A 32 2.27 8.63 6.74
N TYR A 33 1.02 8.18 6.75
CA TYR A 33 0.02 8.84 5.93
C TYR A 33 -0.29 10.23 6.50
N ARG A 34 -0.79 11.10 5.63
CA ARG A 34 -1.15 12.47 5.99
C ARG A 34 -2.64 12.66 5.90
N LYS A 35 -3.16 13.56 6.74
CA LYS A 35 -4.56 13.89 6.72
C LYS A 35 -4.99 14.34 5.31
N GLY A 36 -6.12 13.83 4.88
CA GLY A 36 -6.69 14.17 3.58
C GLY A 36 -6.22 13.29 2.43
N GLU A 37 -5.22 12.47 2.62
CA GLU A 37 -4.75 11.58 1.56
C GLU A 37 -5.78 10.51 1.24
N THR A 38 -5.81 10.15 -0.04
CA THR A 38 -6.76 9.18 -0.58
C THR A 38 -6.03 8.10 -1.35
N PHE A 39 -6.70 6.98 -1.54
CA PHE A 39 -6.29 5.94 -2.48
C PHE A 39 -7.56 5.24 -2.97
N VAL A 40 -7.40 4.40 -3.98
CA VAL A 40 -8.50 3.57 -4.46
C VAL A 40 -8.26 2.16 -3.94
N PRO A 41 -9.02 1.71 -2.93
CA PRO A 41 -8.81 0.37 -2.37
C PRO A 41 -8.99 -0.73 -3.41
N LEU A 42 -8.29 -1.84 -3.21
CA LEU A 42 -8.36 -3.00 -4.10
C LEU A 42 -9.81 -3.42 -4.33
N GLY A 43 -10.16 -3.61 -5.59
CA GLY A 43 -11.51 -4.02 -5.98
C GLY A 43 -12.51 -2.88 -6.10
N MET A 44 -12.10 -1.66 -5.80
CA MET A 44 -12.97 -0.49 -5.90
C MET A 44 -12.55 0.40 -7.06
N ASN A 45 -13.38 1.37 -7.38
CA ASN A 45 -13.11 2.29 -8.47
C ASN A 45 -13.21 3.77 -8.10
N LYS A 46 -13.32 4.06 -6.81
CA LYS A 46 -13.43 5.43 -6.31
C LYS A 46 -12.40 5.67 -5.24
N ASN A 47 -11.93 6.91 -5.16
CA ASN A 47 -11.04 7.34 -4.09
C ASN A 47 -11.73 7.23 -2.74
N LYS A 48 -10.97 6.81 -1.76
CA LYS A 48 -11.40 6.78 -0.36
C LYS A 48 -10.32 7.43 0.49
N LYS A 49 -10.71 8.26 1.43
CA LYS A 49 -9.75 8.80 2.38
C LYS A 49 -9.14 7.68 3.19
N ILE A 50 -7.83 7.73 3.36
CA ILE A 50 -7.13 6.71 4.16
C ILE A 50 -7.66 6.71 5.58
N SER A 51 -7.94 7.89 6.15
CA SER A 51 -8.51 7.98 7.48
C SER A 51 -9.85 7.26 7.60
N ASP A 52 -10.71 7.38 6.59
CA ASP A 52 -12.00 6.70 6.57
C ASP A 52 -11.82 5.19 6.41
N PHE A 53 -10.91 4.79 5.55
CA PHE A 53 -10.57 3.38 5.36
C PHE A 53 -10.12 2.74 6.69
N LEU A 54 -9.23 3.41 7.40
CA LEU A 54 -8.74 2.90 8.68
C LEU A 54 -9.83 2.85 9.73
N SER A 55 -10.69 3.87 9.77
CA SER A 55 -11.83 3.91 10.67
C SER A 55 -12.80 2.76 10.40
N ASP A 56 -13.12 2.53 9.13
CA ASP A 56 -14.02 1.45 8.73
C ASP A 56 -13.47 0.08 9.10
N ASN A 57 -12.16 -0.05 9.12
CA ASN A 57 -11.48 -1.29 9.52
C ASN A 57 -11.19 -1.35 11.00
N LYS A 58 -11.76 -0.43 11.77
CA LYS A 58 -11.68 -0.39 13.23
C LYS A 58 -10.26 -0.33 13.77
N ILE A 59 -9.40 0.36 13.04
CA ILE A 59 -8.04 0.58 13.50
C ILE A 59 -8.07 1.62 14.61
N SER A 60 -7.43 1.31 15.73
CA SER A 60 -7.42 2.20 16.89
C SER A 60 -6.78 3.55 16.54
N LYS A 61 -7.13 4.57 17.30
CA LYS A 61 -6.59 5.91 17.07
C LYS A 61 -5.07 5.92 17.19
N ILE A 62 -4.52 5.19 18.14
CA ILE A 62 -3.08 5.11 18.33
C ILE A 62 -2.42 4.45 17.13
N ASP A 63 -2.97 3.35 16.66
CA ASP A 63 -2.42 2.64 15.51
C ASP A 63 -2.53 3.46 14.23
N ARG A 64 -3.61 4.25 14.08
CA ARG A 64 -3.73 5.14 12.93
C ARG A 64 -2.64 6.19 12.89
N MET A 65 -2.20 6.65 14.05
CA MET A 65 -1.11 7.64 14.13
C MET A 65 0.22 7.07 13.63
N LYS A 66 0.37 5.76 13.67
CA LYS A 66 1.58 5.06 13.25
C LYS A 66 1.46 4.46 11.85
N GLN A 67 0.34 4.65 11.19
CA GLN A 67 0.08 4.01 9.90
C GLN A 67 1.02 4.53 8.84
N CYS A 68 1.74 3.60 8.20
CA CYS A 68 2.62 3.90 7.09
C CYS A 68 1.94 3.64 5.76
N VAL A 69 2.41 4.35 4.75
CA VAL A 69 2.01 4.14 3.36
C VAL A 69 3.26 4.08 2.51
N ILE A 70 3.14 3.41 1.37
CA ILE A 70 4.16 3.46 0.33
C ILE A 70 3.63 4.34 -0.78
N GLN A 71 4.43 5.32 -1.16
CA GLN A 71 4.13 6.25 -2.24
C GLN A 71 5.16 6.08 -3.35
N ASP A 72 4.72 6.03 -4.59
CA ASP A 72 5.65 6.00 -5.72
C ASP A 72 5.97 7.41 -6.23
N SER A 73 6.80 7.50 -7.26
CA SER A 73 7.22 8.81 -7.79
C SER A 73 6.09 9.54 -8.51
N ASN A 74 5.01 8.87 -8.85
CA ASN A 74 3.79 9.50 -9.37
C ASN A 74 2.94 10.13 -8.28
N LYS A 75 3.38 10.08 -7.04
CA LYS A 75 2.65 10.60 -5.88
C LYS A 75 1.40 9.80 -5.54
N ASN A 76 1.26 8.59 -6.07
CA ASN A 76 0.15 7.71 -5.71
C ASN A 76 0.51 6.91 -4.46
N ILE A 77 -0.49 6.71 -3.62
CA ILE A 77 -0.34 5.79 -2.48
C ILE A 77 -0.57 4.38 -3.00
N VAL A 78 0.51 3.62 -3.08
CA VAL A 78 0.49 2.27 -3.65
C VAL A 78 -0.03 1.24 -2.66
N TRP A 79 0.32 1.40 -1.41
CA TRP A 79 -0.05 0.45 -0.35
C TRP A 79 -0.27 1.17 0.98
N VAL A 80 -1.41 0.92 1.59
CA VAL A 80 -1.64 1.25 3.00
C VAL A 80 -1.06 0.06 3.76
N VAL A 81 0.13 0.22 4.28
CA VAL A 81 0.97 -0.88 4.75
C VAL A 81 0.25 -1.74 5.78
N GLY A 82 0.27 -3.04 5.56
CA GLY A 82 -0.43 -3.99 6.42
C GLY A 82 -1.90 -4.16 6.08
N HIS A 83 -2.42 -3.41 5.12
CA HIS A 83 -3.83 -3.44 4.73
C HIS A 83 -3.96 -3.66 3.23
N GLN A 84 -4.53 -2.73 2.51
CA GLN A 84 -4.80 -2.92 1.10
C GLN A 84 -3.90 -2.10 0.19
N ILE A 85 -3.67 -2.63 -1.01
CA ILE A 85 -2.98 -1.91 -2.07
C ILE A 85 -3.96 -1.03 -2.82
N HIS A 86 -3.42 -0.09 -3.58
CA HIS A 86 -4.19 0.70 -4.53
C HIS A 86 -4.60 -0.19 -5.70
N ASN A 87 -5.86 -0.11 -6.10
CA ASN A 87 -6.43 -0.97 -7.12
C ASN A 87 -5.67 -0.95 -8.46
N SER A 88 -5.11 0.20 -8.82
CA SER A 88 -4.39 0.32 -10.09
C SER A 88 -3.09 -0.47 -10.14
N TYR A 89 -2.61 -0.92 -8.99
CA TYR A 89 -1.35 -1.66 -8.88
C TYR A 89 -1.56 -3.16 -8.71
N ARG A 90 -2.79 -3.62 -8.82
CA ARG A 90 -3.10 -5.04 -8.61
C ARG A 90 -2.48 -5.92 -9.68
N VAL A 91 -2.20 -7.15 -9.31
CA VAL A 91 -1.78 -8.19 -10.25
C VAL A 91 -2.97 -8.60 -11.10
N THR A 92 -2.76 -8.68 -12.40
CA THR A 92 -3.77 -9.09 -13.37
C THR A 92 -3.21 -10.21 -14.25
N ARG A 93 -4.02 -10.68 -15.18
CA ARG A 93 -3.57 -11.68 -16.15
C ARG A 93 -2.45 -11.17 -17.06
N GLN A 94 -2.35 -9.85 -17.23
CA GLN A 94 -1.32 -9.24 -18.05
C GLN A 94 -0.02 -8.98 -17.29
N THR A 95 -0.04 -9.15 -15.99
CA THR A 95 1.14 -8.90 -15.16
C THR A 95 2.23 -9.90 -15.49
N ARG A 96 3.40 -9.41 -15.83
CA ARG A 96 4.56 -10.25 -16.14
C ARG A 96 5.52 -10.37 -14.97
N THR A 97 5.64 -9.32 -14.20
CA THR A 97 6.54 -9.27 -13.05
C THR A 97 5.77 -8.82 -11.84
N VAL A 98 5.85 -9.61 -10.79
CA VAL A 98 5.16 -9.32 -9.52
C VAL A 98 6.19 -8.85 -8.53
N MET A 99 5.87 -7.76 -7.85
CA MET A 99 6.67 -7.24 -6.75
C MET A 99 6.03 -7.64 -5.44
N ASP A 100 6.78 -8.34 -4.61
CA ASP A 100 6.34 -8.70 -3.27
C ASP A 100 6.77 -7.64 -2.28
N LEU A 101 5.83 -7.13 -1.52
CA LEU A 101 6.06 -6.22 -0.41
C LEU A 101 5.76 -6.97 0.87
N GLN A 102 6.72 -7.02 1.77
CA GLN A 102 6.60 -7.79 3.00
C GLN A 102 6.89 -6.93 4.21
N ILE A 103 6.14 -7.16 5.26
CA ILE A 103 6.43 -6.58 6.57
C ILE A 103 7.28 -7.60 7.31
N ILE A 104 8.41 -7.15 7.78
CA ILE A 104 9.35 -8.00 8.50
C ILE A 104 9.13 -7.87 10.00
#